data_201ab405223354f709bbe7f67d3f9e1d
#
_entry.id   201ab405223354f709bbe7f67d3f9e1d
#
_cell.length_a   1.000
_cell.length_b   1.000
_cell.length_c   1.000
_cell.angle_alpha   90.00
_cell.angle_beta   90.00
_cell.angle_gamma   90.00
#
_symmetry.space_group_name_H-M   'P 1'
#
loop_
_entity.id
_entity.type
_entity.pdbx_description
1 polymer ?
#
loop_
_entity_poly.entity_id
_entity_poly.type
_entity_poly.pdbx_seq_one_letter_code
_entity_poly.pdbx_strand_id
1 'polypeptide(L)'
;MKRLSLLTALMLFVGICQAQISFTGQHKYDGEHKNEISGYVMGGHNVVVGAFGGLEASYKRHFTDRWHAGADVQAQFGKQLYSADVQGGYRLPVKWMDFYFDGKLLYNRYQRWGANEVIANLAVTWETPYIYLRVGESYIHYNILDFGYTEPLTLTFGFGLNIRPRTNPWNIGLFFRNYDDFYYENWNINWGLNFYTPLVKDIQLFGELNIRPAGSMSQLASKYETSGKLGIKYVW
;
A
#
# COMPACT_ATOMS: atom_id res chain seq x y z
N MET A 1 21.21 17.41 -19.30
CA MET A 1 20.00 17.99 -18.70
C MET A 1 18.70 17.63 -19.45
N LYS A 2 18.60 17.78 -20.81
CA LYS A 2 17.37 17.49 -21.56
C LYS A 2 16.88 16.00 -21.51
N ARG A 3 17.79 15.04 -21.31
CA ARG A 3 17.40 13.62 -21.20
C ARG A 3 16.83 13.24 -19.84
N LEU A 4 17.25 13.94 -18.77
CA LEU A 4 16.71 13.73 -17.42
C LEU A 4 15.27 14.26 -17.31
N SER A 5 15.00 15.43 -17.95
CA SER A 5 13.64 16.00 -17.98
C SER A 5 12.64 15.15 -18.78
N LEU A 6 13.09 14.44 -19.82
CA LEU A 6 12.23 13.54 -20.58
C LEU A 6 11.89 12.27 -19.78
N LEU A 7 12.87 11.73 -19.03
CA LEU A 7 12.64 10.59 -18.13
C LEU A 7 11.69 10.99 -17.00
N THR A 8 11.88 12.17 -16.41
CA THR A 8 11.01 12.71 -15.36
C THR A 8 9.61 13.00 -15.90
N ALA A 9 9.48 13.53 -17.12
CA ALA A 9 8.19 13.76 -17.77
C ALA A 9 7.51 12.44 -18.18
N LEU A 10 8.27 11.44 -18.63
CA LEU A 10 7.76 10.11 -18.93
C LEU A 10 7.32 9.38 -17.63
N MET A 11 8.07 9.54 -16.54
CA MET A 11 7.69 9.05 -15.21
C MET A 11 6.46 9.77 -14.68
N LEU A 12 6.32 11.08 -14.86
CA LEU A 12 5.12 11.84 -14.51
C LEU A 12 3.90 11.44 -15.38
N PHE A 13 4.08 11.04 -16.62
CA PHE A 13 3.00 10.63 -17.50
C PHE A 13 2.60 9.16 -17.34
N VAL A 14 3.55 8.31 -16.93
CA VAL A 14 3.29 6.92 -16.49
C VAL A 14 2.74 6.91 -15.06
N GLY A 15 2.92 8.02 -14.32
CA GLY A 15 2.70 8.18 -12.89
C GLY A 15 1.28 8.37 -12.42
N ILE A 16 0.25 8.13 -13.21
CA ILE A 16 -1.13 8.26 -12.73
C ILE A 16 -1.78 6.89 -12.66
N CYS A 17 -1.14 5.93 -12.02
CA CYS A 17 -1.77 4.63 -11.93
C CYS A 17 -1.22 3.73 -10.84
N GLN A 18 -1.87 3.59 -9.67
CA GLN A 18 -1.49 2.57 -8.68
C GLN A 18 -2.58 1.67 -8.17
N ALA A 19 -2.23 0.44 -8.10
CA ALA A 19 -2.80 -0.48 -7.16
C ALA A 19 -1.80 -0.65 -6.03
N GLN A 20 -2.17 -0.27 -4.86
CA GLN A 20 -1.61 -0.86 -3.71
C GLN A 20 -1.88 -2.35 -3.79
N ILE A 21 -0.85 -3.13 -4.10
CA ILE A 21 -0.94 -4.56 -3.93
C ILE A 21 -0.77 -4.81 -2.44
N SER A 22 -1.80 -4.51 -1.67
CA SER A 22 -2.05 -5.28 -0.49
C SER A 22 -2.24 -6.71 -0.99
N PHE A 23 -1.39 -7.61 -0.58
CA PHE A 23 -1.47 -9.04 -0.93
C PHE A 23 -2.74 -9.68 -0.36
N THR A 24 -3.48 -8.91 0.42
CA THR A 24 -4.77 -9.24 0.97
C THR A 24 -5.81 -9.18 -0.14
N GLY A 25 -5.99 -10.32 -0.82
CA GLY A 25 -7.16 -10.59 -1.62
C GLY A 25 -7.47 -9.54 -2.66
N GLN A 26 -6.51 -9.20 -3.52
CA GLN A 26 -6.86 -8.43 -4.70
C GLN A 26 -7.89 -9.22 -5.49
N HIS A 27 -9.08 -8.66 -5.56
CA HIS A 27 -10.07 -9.16 -6.48
C HIS A 27 -9.52 -8.94 -7.90
N LYS A 28 -9.16 -10.03 -8.56
CA LYS A 28 -8.84 -9.96 -9.98
C LYS A 28 -10.11 -9.53 -10.68
N TYR A 29 -10.03 -8.46 -11.46
CA TYR A 29 -11.15 -8.04 -12.30
C TYR A 29 -11.64 -9.25 -13.13
N ASP A 30 -12.85 -9.69 -12.86
CA ASP A 30 -13.48 -10.86 -13.48
C ASP A 30 -14.34 -10.50 -14.71
N GLY A 31 -14.44 -9.21 -15.04
CA GLY A 31 -15.30 -8.68 -16.09
C GLY A 31 -16.67 -8.25 -15.61
N GLU A 32 -17.10 -8.67 -14.42
CA GLU A 32 -18.42 -8.35 -13.85
C GLU A 32 -18.34 -7.21 -12.82
N HIS A 33 -17.41 -7.32 -11.85
CA HIS A 33 -17.30 -6.39 -10.74
C HIS A 33 -16.30 -5.26 -11.06
N LYS A 34 -16.81 -4.05 -11.22
CA LYS A 34 -16.01 -2.88 -11.58
C LYS A 34 -15.55 -2.04 -10.38
N ASN A 35 -16.18 -2.22 -9.24
CA ASN A 35 -15.92 -1.41 -8.08
C ASN A 35 -15.61 -2.28 -6.87
N GLU A 36 -14.73 -1.78 -6.02
CA GLU A 36 -14.40 -2.37 -4.72
C GLU A 36 -14.50 -1.27 -3.65
N ILE A 37 -15.10 -1.58 -2.52
CA ILE A 37 -14.99 -0.79 -1.31
C ILE A 37 -14.52 -1.68 -0.18
N SER A 38 -13.61 -1.19 0.66
CA SER A 38 -13.19 -1.91 1.84
C SER A 38 -13.10 -0.99 3.05
N GLY A 39 -13.33 -1.57 4.22
CA GLY A 39 -13.17 -0.91 5.50
C GLY A 39 -12.41 -1.80 6.47
N TYR A 40 -11.50 -1.20 7.24
CA TYR A 40 -10.64 -1.90 8.19
C TYR A 40 -10.68 -1.26 9.56
N VAL A 41 -10.65 -2.10 10.58
CA VAL A 41 -10.21 -1.69 11.91
C VAL A 41 -8.77 -2.15 12.10
N MET A 42 -7.96 -1.34 12.74
CA MET A 42 -6.58 -1.68 13.04
C MET A 42 -6.25 -1.40 14.50
N GLY A 43 -5.24 -2.09 14.99
CA GLY A 43 -4.69 -1.84 16.31
C GLY A 43 -3.30 -2.39 16.44
N GLY A 44 -2.54 -1.86 17.38
CA GLY A 44 -1.17 -2.30 17.58
C GLY A 44 -0.49 -1.60 18.73
N HIS A 45 0.79 -1.85 18.83
CA HIS A 45 1.67 -1.23 19.80
C HIS A 45 2.93 -0.71 19.11
N ASN A 46 3.27 0.52 19.43
CA ASN A 46 4.48 1.18 18.96
C ASN A 46 5.29 1.66 20.16
N VAL A 47 6.61 1.52 20.13
CA VAL A 47 7.47 1.88 21.28
C VAL A 47 7.50 3.37 21.61
N VAL A 48 7.11 4.24 20.68
CA VAL A 48 7.13 5.70 20.86
C VAL A 48 5.80 6.21 21.40
N VAL A 49 4.69 5.69 20.87
CA VAL A 49 3.34 6.20 21.19
C VAL A 49 2.53 5.25 22.08
N GLY A 50 3.01 4.02 22.29
CA GLY A 50 2.28 2.98 23.03
C GLY A 50 1.22 2.31 22.16
N ALA A 51 0.13 1.90 22.79
CA ALA A 51 -1.00 1.30 22.09
C ALA A 51 -1.71 2.32 21.19
N PHE A 52 -2.12 1.87 20.00
CA PHE A 52 -2.90 2.68 19.08
C PHE A 52 -4.02 1.85 18.44
N GLY A 53 -5.03 2.53 17.97
CA GLY A 53 -6.11 1.97 17.18
C GLY A 53 -6.39 2.88 15.99
N GLY A 54 -7.10 2.37 14.99
CA GLY A 54 -7.42 3.18 13.82
C GLY A 54 -8.46 2.55 12.93
N LEU A 55 -8.85 3.33 11.93
CA LEU A 55 -9.79 2.96 10.88
C LEU A 55 -9.17 3.28 9.53
N GLU A 56 -9.49 2.47 8.54
CA GLU A 56 -9.12 2.69 7.15
C GLU A 56 -10.32 2.40 6.27
N ALA A 57 -10.47 3.17 5.21
CA ALA A 57 -11.44 2.92 4.15
C ALA A 57 -10.79 3.09 2.80
N SER A 58 -11.13 2.25 1.86
CA SER A 58 -10.63 2.33 0.49
C SER A 58 -11.74 2.14 -0.53
N TYR A 59 -11.55 2.78 -1.67
CA TYR A 59 -12.38 2.61 -2.85
C TYR A 59 -11.48 2.40 -4.06
N LYS A 60 -11.81 1.41 -4.89
CA LYS A 60 -11.13 1.16 -6.16
C LYS A 60 -12.16 0.92 -7.26
N ARG A 61 -11.87 1.43 -8.45
CA ARG A 61 -12.64 1.23 -9.67
C ARG A 61 -11.77 0.64 -10.77
N HIS A 62 -12.23 -0.43 -11.38
CA HIS A 62 -11.69 -0.99 -12.61
C HIS A 62 -12.42 -0.39 -13.81
N PHE A 63 -11.72 0.33 -14.66
CA PHE A 63 -12.26 0.90 -15.90
C PHE A 63 -12.27 -0.14 -17.00
N THR A 64 -11.27 -1.01 -16.99
CA THR A 64 -11.10 -2.15 -17.89
C THR A 64 -10.44 -3.31 -17.11
N ASP A 65 -10.23 -4.45 -17.78
CA ASP A 65 -9.44 -5.57 -17.26
C ASP A 65 -7.95 -5.21 -16.97
N ARG A 66 -7.52 -4.04 -17.45
CA ARG A 66 -6.13 -3.56 -17.32
C ARG A 66 -5.98 -2.30 -16.48
N TRP A 67 -6.94 -1.38 -16.54
CA TRP A 67 -6.84 -0.08 -15.90
C TRP A 67 -7.74 0.03 -14.67
N HIS A 68 -7.18 0.53 -13.61
CA HIS A 68 -7.92 0.85 -12.39
C HIS A 68 -7.41 2.13 -11.74
N ALA A 69 -8.22 2.73 -10.89
CA ALA A 69 -7.82 3.81 -10.01
C ALA A 69 -8.56 3.67 -8.67
N GLY A 70 -8.04 4.32 -7.64
CA GLY A 70 -8.61 4.26 -6.30
C GLY A 70 -8.18 5.41 -5.41
N ALA A 71 -8.73 5.42 -4.22
CA ALA A 71 -8.36 6.35 -3.16
C ALA A 71 -8.55 5.65 -1.81
N ASP A 72 -7.63 5.92 -0.88
CA ASP A 72 -7.67 5.39 0.46
C ASP A 72 -7.57 6.50 1.49
N VAL A 73 -8.20 6.31 2.64
CA VAL A 73 -8.10 7.21 3.79
C VAL A 73 -7.88 6.40 5.06
N GLN A 74 -7.08 6.94 5.99
CA GLN A 74 -6.75 6.29 7.24
C GLN A 74 -6.73 7.30 8.39
N ALA A 75 -7.15 6.84 9.59
CA ALA A 75 -6.97 7.57 10.84
C ALA A 75 -6.42 6.61 11.91
N GLN A 76 -5.27 6.93 12.49
CA GLN A 76 -4.65 6.21 13.60
C GLN A 76 -4.65 7.08 14.87
N PHE A 77 -5.58 6.82 15.78
CA PHE A 77 -5.89 7.73 16.89
C PHE A 77 -4.75 7.87 17.91
N GLY A 78 -4.12 6.77 18.34
CA GLY A 78 -3.00 6.85 19.28
C GLY A 78 -1.76 7.54 18.72
N LYS A 79 -1.52 7.40 17.42
CA LYS A 79 -0.44 8.07 16.70
C LYS A 79 -0.80 9.50 16.28
N GLN A 80 -2.10 9.86 16.29
CA GLN A 80 -2.61 11.10 15.70
C GLN A 80 -2.14 11.26 14.24
N LEU A 81 -2.18 10.15 13.49
CA LEU A 81 -1.80 10.08 12.08
C LEU A 81 -3.08 10.01 11.23
N TYR A 82 -3.17 10.93 10.29
CA TYR A 82 -4.24 10.98 9.31
C TYR A 82 -3.62 10.92 7.91
N SER A 83 -4.13 10.02 7.09
CA SER A 83 -3.57 9.76 5.77
C SER A 83 -4.65 9.74 4.71
N ALA A 84 -4.31 10.19 3.52
CA ALA A 84 -5.15 10.05 2.35
C ALA A 84 -4.27 9.83 1.12
N ASP A 85 -4.72 9.00 0.20
CA ASP A 85 -4.04 8.81 -1.06
C ASP A 85 -4.98 8.69 -2.25
N VAL A 86 -4.39 8.89 -3.41
CA VAL A 86 -4.97 8.56 -4.71
C VAL A 86 -3.99 7.68 -5.47
N GLN A 87 -4.52 6.72 -6.17
CA GLN A 87 -3.76 5.68 -6.83
C GLN A 87 -4.38 5.22 -8.13
N GLY A 88 -3.60 4.61 -8.98
CA GLY A 88 -4.10 4.00 -10.19
C GLY A 88 -3.08 3.07 -10.86
N GLY A 89 -3.46 2.06 -11.66
CA GLY A 89 -2.59 1.04 -12.21
C GLY A 89 -2.94 0.51 -13.57
N TYR A 90 -1.90 -0.01 -14.21
CA TYR A 90 -2.01 -0.75 -15.44
C TYR A 90 -1.52 -2.18 -15.25
N ARG A 91 -2.37 -3.16 -15.56
CA ARG A 91 -2.06 -4.57 -15.55
C ARG A 91 -1.69 -5.05 -16.95
N LEU A 92 -0.54 -5.67 -17.10
CA LEU A 92 -0.10 -6.37 -18.30
C LEU A 92 -0.11 -7.89 -18.03
N PRO A 93 -1.15 -8.62 -18.46
CA PRO A 93 -1.19 -10.07 -18.31
C PRO A 93 -0.25 -10.75 -19.29
N VAL A 94 0.61 -11.65 -18.82
CA VAL A 94 1.56 -12.42 -19.62
C VAL A 94 1.46 -13.90 -19.24
N LYS A 95 0.73 -14.69 -20.02
CA LYS A 95 0.52 -16.13 -19.80
C LYS A 95 0.04 -16.43 -18.36
N TRP A 96 0.92 -16.99 -17.53
CA TRP A 96 0.64 -17.42 -16.15
C TRP A 96 1.04 -16.38 -15.08
N MET A 97 1.49 -15.20 -15.48
CA MET A 97 1.94 -14.13 -14.61
C MET A 97 1.32 -12.79 -15.02
N ASP A 98 1.32 -11.85 -14.12
CA ASP A 98 0.87 -10.48 -14.34
C ASP A 98 1.99 -9.50 -13.98
N PHE A 99 2.13 -8.42 -14.75
CA PHE A 99 2.90 -7.24 -14.37
C PHE A 99 1.93 -6.12 -14.05
N TYR A 100 2.19 -5.40 -12.97
CA TYR A 100 1.46 -4.20 -12.61
C TYR A 100 2.43 -3.03 -12.61
N PHE A 101 2.03 -1.95 -13.25
CA PHE A 101 2.73 -0.67 -13.27
C PHE A 101 1.88 0.30 -12.48
N ASP A 102 2.42 0.76 -11.40
CA ASP A 102 1.65 1.43 -10.38
C ASP A 102 2.24 2.80 -10.01
N GLY A 103 1.44 3.89 -9.81
CA GLY A 103 1.80 5.22 -9.26
C GLY A 103 0.80 5.64 -8.16
N LYS A 104 1.29 6.20 -7.06
CA LYS A 104 0.54 6.62 -5.88
C LYS A 104 0.98 8.02 -5.44
N LEU A 105 0.03 8.85 -5.08
CA LEU A 105 0.28 10.11 -4.40
C LEU A 105 -0.39 10.05 -3.03
N LEU A 106 0.41 10.17 -1.99
CA LEU A 106 0.00 10.01 -0.61
C LEU A 106 0.30 11.28 0.19
N TYR A 107 -0.60 11.65 1.07
CA TYR A 107 -0.44 12.70 2.07
C TYR A 107 -0.63 12.12 3.46
N ASN A 108 0.36 12.35 4.35
CA ASN A 108 0.31 12.00 5.76
C ASN A 108 0.37 13.26 6.62
N ARG A 109 -0.48 13.34 7.63
CA ARG A 109 -0.44 14.36 8.67
C ARG A 109 -0.21 13.73 10.03
N TYR A 110 0.94 14.04 10.61
CA TYR A 110 1.32 13.66 11.97
C TYR A 110 0.99 14.80 12.92
N GLN A 111 -0.24 14.86 13.40
CA GLN A 111 -0.75 15.99 14.17
C GLN A 111 0.04 16.21 15.47
N ARG A 112 0.43 15.13 16.14
CA ARG A 112 1.20 15.17 17.40
C ARG A 112 2.55 15.89 17.26
N TRP A 113 3.17 15.82 16.10
CA TRP A 113 4.49 16.41 15.85
C TRP A 113 4.44 17.64 14.94
N GLY A 114 3.26 18.11 14.54
CA GLY A 114 3.14 19.21 13.60
C GLY A 114 3.78 18.94 12.24
N ALA A 115 3.89 17.67 11.88
CA ALA A 115 4.57 17.25 10.66
C ALA A 115 3.57 16.83 9.56
N ASN A 116 3.96 17.09 8.32
CA ASN A 116 3.27 16.60 7.13
C ASN A 116 4.26 15.90 6.20
N GLU A 117 3.75 14.96 5.42
CA GLU A 117 4.53 14.19 4.47
C GLU A 117 3.73 14.06 3.17
N VAL A 118 4.37 14.31 2.05
CA VAL A 118 3.84 14.03 0.71
C VAL A 118 4.75 13.00 0.07
N ILE A 119 4.18 11.92 -0.40
CA ILE A 119 4.91 10.83 -1.04
C ILE A 119 4.35 10.60 -2.44
N ALA A 120 5.24 10.63 -3.44
CA ALA A 120 4.94 10.12 -4.77
C ALA A 120 5.74 8.82 -4.97
N ASN A 121 5.05 7.73 -5.25
CA ASN A 121 5.66 6.42 -5.48
C ASN A 121 5.35 5.91 -6.88
N LEU A 122 6.31 5.26 -7.52
CA LEU A 122 6.16 4.51 -8.76
C LEU A 122 6.73 3.12 -8.55
N ALA A 123 6.03 2.10 -9.00
CA ALA A 123 6.47 0.74 -8.82
C ALA A 123 6.05 -0.20 -9.96
N VAL A 124 6.80 -1.27 -10.08
CA VAL A 124 6.46 -2.42 -10.92
C VAL A 124 6.34 -3.64 -10.02
N THR A 125 5.25 -4.37 -10.16
CA THR A 125 5.05 -5.64 -9.47
C THR A 125 4.96 -6.75 -10.51
N TRP A 126 5.78 -7.75 -10.32
CA TRP A 126 5.67 -9.04 -10.99
C TRP A 126 4.94 -10.02 -10.09
N GLU A 127 3.93 -10.68 -10.62
CA GLU A 127 3.03 -11.50 -9.84
C GLU A 127 2.68 -12.81 -10.53
N THR A 128 2.84 -13.91 -9.81
CA THR A 128 2.41 -15.26 -10.19
C THR A 128 1.26 -15.72 -9.28
N PRO A 129 0.67 -16.91 -9.49
CA PRO A 129 -0.34 -17.43 -8.57
C PRO A 129 0.12 -17.56 -7.10
N TYR A 130 1.42 -17.77 -6.86
CA TYR A 130 1.95 -18.04 -5.52
C TYR A 130 2.90 -16.97 -4.98
N ILE A 131 3.53 -16.19 -5.86
CA ILE A 131 4.61 -15.26 -5.49
C ILE A 131 4.32 -13.89 -6.08
N TYR A 132 4.63 -12.85 -5.34
CA TYR A 132 4.82 -11.53 -5.92
C TYR A 132 6.20 -10.97 -5.59
N LEU A 133 6.71 -10.15 -6.48
CA LEU A 133 7.88 -9.32 -6.30
C LEU A 133 7.56 -7.90 -6.75
N ARG A 134 7.78 -6.91 -5.90
CA ARG A 134 7.58 -5.49 -6.20
C ARG A 134 8.89 -4.75 -6.05
N VAL A 135 9.15 -3.85 -6.98
CA VAL A 135 10.25 -2.88 -6.91
C VAL A 135 9.72 -1.52 -7.37
N GLY A 136 10.11 -0.48 -6.67
CA GLY A 136 9.68 0.87 -7.01
C GLY A 136 10.59 1.94 -6.40
N GLU A 137 10.24 3.17 -6.68
CA GLU A 137 10.92 4.35 -6.17
C GLU A 137 9.90 5.32 -5.59
N SER A 138 10.26 5.97 -4.50
CA SER A 138 9.45 7.01 -3.87
C SER A 138 10.23 8.31 -3.77
N TYR A 139 9.55 9.40 -4.07
CA TYR A 139 9.96 10.75 -3.73
C TYR A 139 9.18 11.18 -2.50
N ILE A 140 9.87 11.52 -1.41
CA ILE A 140 9.26 11.84 -0.13
C ILE A 140 9.64 13.26 0.25
N HIS A 141 8.63 14.09 0.51
CA HIS A 141 8.81 15.46 0.99
C HIS A 141 8.20 15.60 2.38
N TYR A 142 9.03 15.96 3.35
CA TYR A 142 8.64 16.23 4.73
C TYR A 142 8.56 17.72 4.99
N ASN A 143 7.55 18.14 5.76
CA ASN A 143 7.48 19.46 6.36
C ASN A 143 7.28 19.26 7.87
N ILE A 144 8.29 19.59 8.67
CA ILE A 144 8.30 19.44 10.13
C ILE A 144 8.62 20.79 10.73
N LEU A 145 7.67 21.38 11.49
CA LEU A 145 7.87 22.66 12.19
C LEU A 145 8.49 23.76 11.29
N ASP A 146 7.95 23.94 10.09
CA ASP A 146 8.40 24.89 9.07
C ASP A 146 9.73 24.56 8.35
N PHE A 147 10.34 23.41 8.65
CA PHE A 147 11.49 22.90 7.90
C PHE A 147 11.04 21.87 6.86
N GLY A 148 11.31 22.20 5.59
CA GLY A 148 11.14 21.26 4.49
C GLY A 148 12.37 20.37 4.31
N TYR A 149 12.16 19.07 4.21
CA TYR A 149 13.21 18.10 3.87
C TYR A 149 12.70 17.18 2.77
N THR A 150 13.57 16.81 1.85
CA THR A 150 13.20 15.93 0.73
C THR A 150 14.15 14.74 0.66
N GLU A 151 13.60 13.55 0.65
CA GLU A 151 14.32 12.33 0.30
C GLU A 151 13.98 11.94 -1.16
N PRO A 152 14.83 12.28 -2.12
CA PRO A 152 14.63 11.83 -3.48
C PRO A 152 15.05 10.36 -3.61
N LEU A 153 14.31 9.60 -4.42
CA LEU A 153 14.66 8.25 -4.85
C LEU A 153 14.86 7.25 -3.70
N THR A 154 13.84 7.12 -2.85
CA THR A 154 13.77 6.04 -1.86
C THR A 154 13.37 4.75 -2.57
N LEU A 155 14.27 3.76 -2.57
CA LEU A 155 13.98 2.44 -3.14
C LEU A 155 12.91 1.74 -2.31
N THR A 156 11.85 1.28 -2.97
CA THR A 156 10.81 0.46 -2.37
C THR A 156 10.85 -0.95 -2.95
N PHE A 157 10.70 -1.94 -2.09
CA PHE A 157 10.66 -3.34 -2.50
C PHE A 157 9.72 -4.15 -1.63
N GLY A 158 9.18 -5.21 -2.21
CA GLY A 158 8.33 -6.15 -1.50
C GLY A 158 8.38 -7.53 -2.13
N PHE A 159 8.27 -8.52 -1.27
CA PHE A 159 8.17 -9.93 -1.63
C PHE A 159 7.05 -10.59 -0.83
N GLY A 160 6.33 -11.51 -1.45
CA GLY A 160 5.34 -12.30 -0.73
C GLY A 160 5.09 -13.66 -1.35
N LEU A 161 4.65 -14.55 -0.48
CA LEU A 161 4.31 -15.94 -0.77
C LEU A 161 2.87 -16.24 -0.35
N ASN A 162 2.15 -16.96 -1.17
CA ASN A 162 0.82 -17.50 -0.86
C ASN A 162 0.90 -19.01 -0.67
N ILE A 163 0.20 -19.51 0.33
CA ILE A 163 0.06 -20.96 0.56
C ILE A 163 -0.77 -21.61 -0.54
N ARG A 164 -1.71 -20.85 -1.13
CA ARG A 164 -2.56 -21.29 -2.25
C ARG A 164 -2.44 -20.34 -3.43
N PRO A 165 -2.83 -20.78 -4.64
CA PRO A 165 -2.94 -19.84 -5.76
C PRO A 165 -3.90 -18.71 -5.40
N ARG A 166 -3.58 -17.48 -5.81
CA ARG A 166 -4.41 -16.28 -5.58
C ARG A 166 -5.82 -16.35 -6.18
N THR A 167 -6.05 -17.27 -7.09
CA THR A 167 -7.37 -17.56 -7.65
C THR A 167 -8.27 -18.32 -6.70
N ASN A 168 -7.72 -18.85 -5.60
CA ASN A 168 -8.52 -19.52 -4.58
C ASN A 168 -9.37 -18.51 -3.80
N PRO A 169 -10.60 -18.87 -3.41
CA PRO A 169 -11.48 -17.98 -2.64
C PRO A 169 -10.92 -17.63 -1.26
N TRP A 170 -10.06 -18.47 -0.67
CA TRP A 170 -9.36 -18.13 0.56
C TRP A 170 -7.85 -18.40 0.46
N ASN A 171 -7.05 -17.62 1.15
CA ASN A 171 -5.62 -17.76 1.18
C ASN A 171 -5.01 -17.25 2.50
N ILE A 172 -3.81 -17.71 2.78
CA ILE A 172 -2.91 -17.15 3.78
C ILE A 172 -1.60 -16.88 3.07
N GLY A 173 -1.03 -15.71 3.29
CA GLY A 173 0.24 -15.29 2.70
C GLY A 173 1.23 -14.80 3.74
N LEU A 174 2.50 -14.87 3.38
CA LEU A 174 3.62 -14.25 4.06
C LEU A 174 4.07 -13.06 3.22
N PHE A 175 4.48 -11.97 3.85
CA PHE A 175 5.07 -10.84 3.14
C PHE A 175 6.30 -10.29 3.86
N PHE A 176 7.12 -9.61 3.05
CA PHE A 176 8.33 -8.94 3.43
C PHE A 176 8.47 -7.70 2.55
N ARG A 177 8.42 -6.50 3.13
CA ARG A 177 8.38 -5.24 2.35
C ARG A 177 8.91 -4.06 3.17
N ASN A 178 9.47 -3.04 2.51
CA ASN A 178 9.89 -1.79 3.16
C ASN A 178 8.89 -0.64 2.97
N TYR A 179 7.66 -0.94 2.65
CA TYR A 179 6.55 -0.01 2.52
C TYR A 179 5.30 -0.57 3.19
N ASP A 180 4.36 0.30 3.49
CA ASP A 180 3.01 -0.04 3.92
C ASP A 180 2.01 0.79 3.09
N ASP A 181 0.72 0.68 3.41
CA ASP A 181 -0.33 1.36 2.72
C ASP A 181 -0.13 2.89 2.72
N PHE A 182 0.39 3.44 3.79
CA PHE A 182 0.52 4.87 3.98
C PHE A 182 1.94 5.34 4.31
N TYR A 183 2.97 4.54 4.09
CA TYR A 183 4.33 5.02 4.18
C TYR A 183 5.35 4.13 3.46
N TYR A 184 6.49 4.74 3.15
CA TYR A 184 7.58 4.15 2.40
C TYR A 184 8.89 4.49 3.09
N GLU A 185 9.78 3.52 3.22
CA GLU A 185 11.02 3.73 3.96
C GLU A 185 12.20 2.97 3.39
N ASN A 186 13.35 3.66 3.37
CA ASN A 186 14.61 2.98 3.15
C ASN A 186 14.91 2.04 4.31
N TRP A 187 15.24 0.78 4.01
CA TRP A 187 15.82 -0.20 4.93
C TRP A 187 14.96 -0.62 6.13
N ASN A 188 13.76 -0.12 6.27
CA ASN A 188 12.88 -0.57 7.34
C ASN A 188 11.91 -1.63 6.84
N ILE A 189 12.25 -2.86 7.13
CA ILE A 189 11.58 -4.01 6.57
C ILE A 189 10.42 -4.42 7.48
N ASN A 190 9.23 -4.43 6.92
CA ASN A 190 8.05 -5.03 7.50
C ASN A 190 7.93 -6.47 7.05
N TRP A 191 7.53 -7.33 7.93
CA TRP A 191 7.17 -8.69 7.61
C TRP A 191 5.95 -9.12 8.40
N GLY A 192 5.17 -10.01 7.84
CA GLY A 192 3.94 -10.43 8.46
C GLY A 192 3.18 -11.47 7.70
N LEU A 193 1.96 -11.65 8.15
CA LEU A 193 0.99 -12.59 7.61
C LEU A 193 -0.22 -11.80 7.13
N ASN A 194 -0.81 -12.27 6.05
CA ASN A 194 -2.12 -11.82 5.63
C ASN A 194 -3.03 -13.01 5.34
N PHE A 195 -4.32 -12.77 5.40
CA PHE A 195 -5.32 -13.77 5.00
C PHE A 195 -6.52 -13.08 4.38
N TYR A 196 -7.22 -13.82 3.53
CA TYR A 196 -8.56 -13.47 3.08
C TYR A 196 -9.43 -14.73 2.92
N THR A 197 -10.74 -14.56 3.10
CA THR A 197 -11.73 -15.61 2.92
C THR A 197 -13.06 -15.00 2.52
N PRO A 198 -13.85 -15.62 1.62
CA PRO A 198 -15.19 -15.14 1.32
C PRO A 198 -16.09 -15.33 2.53
N LEU A 199 -16.94 -14.35 2.81
CA LEU A 199 -18.06 -14.47 3.73
C LEU A 199 -19.34 -14.84 2.99
N VAL A 200 -19.59 -14.15 1.89
CA VAL A 200 -20.66 -14.40 0.92
C VAL A 200 -20.14 -14.04 -0.48
N LYS A 201 -20.95 -14.23 -1.53
CA LYS A 201 -20.54 -14.12 -2.92
C LYS A 201 -19.64 -12.88 -3.21
N ASP A 202 -20.07 -11.70 -2.77
CA ASP A 202 -19.43 -10.43 -3.12
C ASP A 202 -18.74 -9.74 -1.92
N ILE A 203 -18.68 -10.45 -0.77
CA ILE A 203 -18.08 -9.94 0.47
C ILE A 203 -16.96 -10.86 0.91
N GLN A 204 -15.79 -10.30 1.15
CA GLN A 204 -14.61 -10.97 1.67
C GLN A 204 -14.23 -10.40 3.03
N LEU A 205 -13.88 -11.29 3.95
CA LEU A 205 -13.12 -10.95 5.16
C LEU A 205 -11.64 -11.03 4.85
N PHE A 206 -10.88 -10.09 5.34
CA PHE A 206 -9.43 -10.15 5.25
C PHE A 206 -8.77 -9.57 6.50
N GLY A 207 -7.53 -9.95 6.74
CA GLY A 207 -6.74 -9.42 7.83
C GLY A 207 -5.24 -9.49 7.55
N GLU A 208 -4.51 -8.70 8.30
CA GLU A 208 -3.05 -8.61 8.25
C GLU A 208 -2.48 -8.50 9.66
N LEU A 209 -1.39 -9.21 9.92
CA LEU A 209 -0.53 -9.04 11.08
C LEU A 209 0.82 -8.57 10.58
N ASN A 210 1.34 -7.51 11.14
CA ASN A 210 2.53 -6.84 10.68
C ASN A 210 3.51 -6.59 11.84
N ILE A 211 4.78 -6.85 11.62
CA ILE A 211 5.89 -6.55 12.53
C ILE A 211 6.89 -5.68 11.81
N ARG A 212 7.21 -4.55 12.40
CA ARG A 212 8.18 -3.58 11.90
C ARG A 212 9.27 -3.36 12.96
N PRO A 213 10.52 -3.80 12.70
CA PRO A 213 11.54 -3.83 13.75
C PRO A 213 12.22 -2.48 14.02
N ALA A 214 12.26 -1.56 13.07
CA ALA A 214 12.95 -0.29 13.24
C ALA A 214 12.40 0.80 12.33
N GLY A 215 12.74 2.03 12.59
CA GLY A 215 12.22 3.15 11.83
C GLY A 215 13.18 4.31 11.54
N SER A 216 12.98 5.07 10.46
CA SER A 216 13.65 6.33 10.08
C SER A 216 12.96 7.59 10.64
N MET A 217 13.27 8.77 10.12
CA MET A 217 12.74 10.06 10.59
C MET A 217 11.24 10.25 10.38
N SER A 218 10.69 9.78 9.28
CA SER A 218 9.23 9.71 9.05
C SER A 218 8.53 8.83 10.08
N GLN A 219 9.28 8.14 10.84
CA GLN A 219 8.98 7.13 11.83
C GLN A 219 9.07 7.62 13.26
N LEU A 220 9.08 8.90 13.51
CA LEU A 220 8.81 9.41 14.88
C LEU A 220 7.59 8.72 15.46
N ALA A 221 6.71 8.21 14.59
CA ALA A 221 5.51 7.45 14.94
C ALA A 221 5.64 5.92 14.87
N SER A 222 6.72 5.33 14.39
CA SER A 222 6.72 3.90 14.03
C SER A 222 7.98 3.10 14.31
N LYS A 223 8.86 3.55 15.18
CA LYS A 223 9.96 2.70 15.67
C LYS A 223 9.38 1.47 16.35
N TYR A 224 9.86 0.29 15.97
CA TYR A 224 9.39 -1.00 16.44
C TYR A 224 7.88 -1.04 16.68
N GLU A 225 7.18 -1.59 15.75
CA GLU A 225 5.73 -1.65 15.78
C GLU A 225 5.24 -3.07 15.51
N THR A 226 4.24 -3.48 16.26
CA THR A 226 3.41 -4.63 15.93
C THR A 226 1.99 -4.14 15.71
N SER A 227 1.39 -4.52 14.60
CA SER A 227 0.04 -4.10 14.26
C SER A 227 -0.76 -5.22 13.62
N GLY A 228 -2.07 -5.13 13.73
CA GLY A 228 -3.02 -6.00 13.04
C GLY A 228 -4.12 -5.17 12.42
N LYS A 229 -4.60 -5.62 11.27
CA LYS A 229 -5.76 -5.10 10.55
C LYS A 229 -6.77 -6.23 10.38
N LEU A 230 -8.05 -5.91 10.52
CA LEU A 230 -9.16 -6.80 10.16
C LEU A 230 -10.21 -5.98 9.43
N GLY A 231 -10.71 -6.50 8.33
CA GLY A 231 -11.62 -5.72 7.50
C GLY A 231 -12.51 -6.54 6.59
N ILE A 232 -13.41 -5.83 5.95
CA ILE A 232 -14.38 -6.36 4.99
C ILE A 232 -14.19 -5.64 3.67
N LYS A 233 -14.22 -6.40 2.59
CA LYS A 233 -14.25 -5.91 1.22
C LYS A 233 -15.55 -6.31 0.57
N TYR A 234 -16.21 -5.38 -0.12
CA TYR A 234 -17.37 -5.60 -0.97
C TYR A 234 -17.03 -5.22 -2.42
N VAL A 235 -17.43 -6.07 -3.36
CA VAL A 235 -17.21 -5.89 -4.80
C VAL A 235 -18.53 -5.90 -5.55
N TRP A 236 -18.71 -5.01 -6.59
CA TRP A 236 -19.95 -4.93 -7.40
C TRP A 236 -19.73 -4.36 -8.80
#